data_729d8eb70708394f066df7ab3c130fa0
#
_entry.id   729d8eb70708394f066df7ab3c130fa0
#
_cell.length_a   1.000
_cell.length_b   1.000
_cell.length_c   1.000
_cell.angle_alpha   90.00
_cell.angle_beta   90.00
_cell.angle_gamma   90.00
#
_symmetry.space_group_name_H-M   'P 1'
#
loop_
_entity.id
_entity.type
_entity.pdbx_description
1 polymer ?
#
loop_
_entity_poly.entity_id
_entity_poly.type
_entity_poly.pdbx_seq_one_letter_code
_entity_poly.pdbx_strand_id
1 'polypeptide(L)'
;MKIMVVGGGGREHAIIKKLKENQEIEKIYALPGNGGIAADAECVPIGATDLDGIVKFAAENAIDYAVVAPDDPLVMGCVDRLEAIGIPCFGPRANAAIIEGSKVFSKNLMKQYGIPTAAYEVFDDAEKALAYLETAPIPTVIKADGLALGKGVIIADTREKAKAAVISIMQDKQFGKSGDQIVIEEFLEGPEVSVLSFTDGETIVPMISSMDHKRAGDGDTGLNTGGMGTVAPNPYYTDAVAEECMNNIFLPTVKAMKAEGRPFKGCLYFGLMITKDGVKVIEYNCRFGDPETQVVLPLLKSDLFTIMRAVTDGKLSETPVEFSDKYAACVIMASDGYPVKYEKGYEITIPADITDKVFVAGAAKKDGKLLTSGGRVLGVTAIADQLKDAIDSSYAMVDRIHFDNAYWRHDIGKRAMEAK
;
A
#
# COMPACT_ATOMS: atom_id res chain seq x y z
N MET A 1 -27.29 -3.09 -3.22
CA MET A 1 -26.31 -4.13 -2.83
C MET A 1 -25.65 -3.77 -1.51
N LYS A 2 -25.32 -4.80 -0.71
CA LYS A 2 -24.57 -4.67 0.55
C LYS A 2 -23.12 -5.07 0.33
N ILE A 3 -22.20 -4.17 0.56
CA ILE A 3 -20.76 -4.40 0.39
C ILE A 3 -20.07 -4.41 1.75
N MET A 4 -19.10 -5.30 1.91
CA MET A 4 -18.23 -5.37 3.07
C MET A 4 -16.81 -4.98 2.68
N VAL A 5 -16.19 -4.03 3.39
CA VAL A 5 -14.79 -3.66 3.26
C VAL A 5 -14.05 -4.11 4.52
N VAL A 6 -13.10 -5.01 4.37
CA VAL A 6 -12.23 -5.46 5.46
C VAL A 6 -11.07 -4.48 5.59
N GLY A 7 -10.84 -3.97 6.79
CA GLY A 7 -9.80 -3.01 7.13
C GLY A 7 -10.33 -1.72 7.76
N GLY A 8 -9.44 -0.83 8.16
CA GLY A 8 -9.82 0.39 8.89
C GLY A 8 -8.76 1.50 8.82
N GLY A 9 -7.93 1.54 7.77
CA GLY A 9 -6.92 2.58 7.54
C GLY A 9 -7.40 3.69 6.59
N GLY A 10 -6.49 4.58 6.23
CA GLY A 10 -6.75 5.67 5.28
C GLY A 10 -7.05 5.15 3.87
N ARG A 11 -6.40 4.07 3.47
CA ARG A 11 -6.66 3.33 2.22
C ARG A 11 -8.11 2.84 2.17
N GLU A 12 -8.58 2.19 3.21
CA GLU A 12 -9.96 1.69 3.29
C GLU A 12 -10.97 2.84 3.25
N HIS A 13 -10.67 3.95 3.92
CA HIS A 13 -11.52 5.14 3.85
C HIS A 13 -11.62 5.71 2.43
N ALA A 14 -10.49 5.76 1.69
CA ALA A 14 -10.48 6.20 0.30
C ALA A 14 -11.28 5.26 -0.61
N ILE A 15 -11.14 3.95 -0.42
CA ILE A 15 -11.93 2.93 -1.14
C ILE A 15 -13.42 3.10 -0.85
N ILE A 16 -13.81 3.24 0.41
CA ILE A 16 -15.22 3.41 0.82
C ILE A 16 -15.82 4.67 0.21
N LYS A 17 -15.11 5.83 0.28
CA LYS A 17 -15.58 7.06 -0.35
C LYS A 17 -15.82 6.88 -1.85
N LYS A 18 -14.92 6.19 -2.54
CA LYS A 18 -15.03 5.93 -3.98
C LYS A 18 -16.16 4.95 -4.31
N LEU A 19 -16.36 3.91 -3.51
CA LEU A 19 -17.47 2.97 -3.67
C LEU A 19 -18.83 3.64 -3.50
N LYS A 20 -18.97 4.63 -2.62
CA LYS A 20 -20.22 5.38 -2.42
C LYS A 20 -20.70 6.17 -3.64
N GLU A 21 -19.83 6.40 -4.63
CA GLU A 21 -20.24 7.04 -5.89
C GLU A 21 -21.17 6.15 -6.72
N ASN A 22 -21.13 4.82 -6.52
CA ASN A 22 -21.95 3.86 -7.26
C ASN A 22 -23.36 3.75 -6.65
N GLN A 23 -24.39 3.96 -7.48
CA GLN A 23 -25.79 3.99 -7.05
C GLN A 23 -26.38 2.59 -6.77
N GLU A 24 -25.71 1.50 -7.18
CA GLU A 24 -26.16 0.13 -6.87
C GLU A 24 -25.82 -0.26 -5.43
N ILE A 25 -24.92 0.48 -4.78
CA ILE A 25 -24.47 0.22 -3.41
C ILE A 25 -25.41 0.91 -2.43
N GLU A 26 -26.25 0.11 -1.77
CA GLU A 26 -27.20 0.60 -0.76
C GLU A 26 -26.55 0.73 0.60
N LYS A 27 -25.61 -0.15 0.91
CA LYS A 27 -24.96 -0.19 2.21
C LYS A 27 -23.52 -0.70 2.16
N ILE A 28 -22.66 -0.04 2.92
CA ILE A 28 -21.26 -0.44 3.12
C ILE A 28 -21.04 -0.75 4.60
N TYR A 29 -20.46 -1.92 4.88
CA TYR A 29 -19.95 -2.29 6.20
C TYR A 29 -18.42 -2.23 6.17
N ALA A 30 -17.81 -1.72 7.24
CA ALA A 30 -16.36 -1.67 7.40
C ALA A 30 -15.92 -2.47 8.62
N LEU A 31 -14.98 -3.42 8.46
CA LEU A 31 -14.54 -4.35 9.50
C LEU A 31 -13.04 -4.21 9.76
N PRO A 32 -12.59 -3.56 10.84
CA PRO A 32 -13.41 -2.88 11.88
C PRO A 32 -13.83 -1.45 11.50
N GLY A 33 -13.30 -0.87 10.41
CA GLY A 33 -13.43 0.56 10.11
C GLY A 33 -12.64 1.43 11.10
N ASN A 34 -12.96 2.72 11.15
CA ASN A 34 -12.38 3.70 12.07
C ASN A 34 -13.35 4.86 12.34
N GLY A 35 -12.94 5.83 13.16
CA GLY A 35 -13.80 6.94 13.57
C GLY A 35 -14.26 7.86 12.44
N GLY A 36 -13.49 7.97 11.34
CA GLY A 36 -13.88 8.73 10.15
C GLY A 36 -14.74 7.91 9.19
N ILE A 37 -14.39 6.64 8.98
CA ILE A 37 -15.17 5.70 8.17
C ILE A 37 -16.62 5.59 8.69
N ALA A 38 -16.83 5.75 9.99
CA ALA A 38 -18.17 5.73 10.61
C ALA A 38 -19.15 6.81 10.08
N ALA A 39 -18.67 7.80 9.35
CA ALA A 39 -19.52 8.77 8.64
C ALA A 39 -19.97 8.28 7.25
N ASP A 40 -19.25 7.33 6.68
CA ASP A 40 -19.41 6.85 5.31
C ASP A 40 -19.91 5.40 5.22
N ALA A 41 -19.69 4.60 6.26
CA ALA A 41 -20.07 3.18 6.33
C ALA A 41 -20.46 2.79 7.76
N GLU A 42 -21.13 1.65 7.91
CA GLU A 42 -21.37 1.05 9.21
C GLU A 42 -20.12 0.30 9.68
N CYS A 43 -19.49 0.78 10.73
CA CYS A 43 -18.34 0.13 11.33
C CYS A 43 -18.79 -1.03 12.24
N VAL A 44 -18.21 -2.22 12.02
CA VAL A 44 -18.51 -3.43 12.80
C VAL A 44 -17.23 -3.84 13.55
N PRO A 45 -17.26 -4.03 14.87
CA PRO A 45 -16.07 -4.26 15.68
C PRO A 45 -15.49 -5.68 15.53
N ILE A 46 -15.18 -6.07 14.28
CA ILE A 46 -14.54 -7.33 13.91
C ILE A 46 -13.16 -6.97 13.33
N GLY A 47 -12.09 -7.48 13.94
CA GLY A 47 -10.74 -7.22 13.49
C GLY A 47 -10.48 -7.77 12.08
N ALA A 48 -9.61 -7.11 11.30
CA ALA A 48 -9.31 -7.50 9.93
C ALA A 48 -8.68 -8.91 9.81
N THR A 49 -8.08 -9.43 10.89
CA THR A 49 -7.49 -10.78 10.95
C THR A 49 -8.40 -11.81 11.65
N ASP A 50 -9.56 -11.41 12.12
CA ASP A 50 -10.58 -12.34 12.66
C ASP A 50 -11.40 -12.95 11.50
N LEU A 51 -10.79 -13.90 10.78
CA LEU A 51 -11.41 -14.50 9.61
C LEU A 51 -12.72 -15.24 9.94
N ASP A 52 -12.83 -15.85 11.11
CA ASP A 52 -14.06 -16.53 11.54
C ASP A 52 -15.19 -15.53 11.75
N GLY A 53 -14.91 -14.42 12.43
CA GLY A 53 -15.86 -13.32 12.63
C GLY A 53 -16.28 -12.68 11.30
N ILE A 54 -15.33 -12.44 10.39
CA ILE A 54 -15.61 -11.87 9.06
C ILE A 54 -16.55 -12.78 8.25
N VAL A 55 -16.24 -14.06 8.14
CA VAL A 55 -17.03 -15.04 7.37
C VAL A 55 -18.43 -15.20 7.96
N LYS A 56 -18.52 -15.30 9.30
CA LYS A 56 -19.80 -15.37 10.00
C LYS A 56 -20.67 -14.12 9.76
N PHE A 57 -20.08 -12.94 9.93
CA PHE A 57 -20.77 -11.67 9.69
C PHE A 57 -21.28 -11.59 8.24
N ALA A 58 -20.45 -11.94 7.27
CA ALA A 58 -20.81 -11.91 5.86
C ALA A 58 -22.01 -12.80 5.53
N ALA A 59 -22.05 -14.02 6.08
CA ALA A 59 -23.15 -14.96 5.90
C ALA A 59 -24.45 -14.47 6.57
N GLU A 60 -24.37 -14.00 7.83
CA GLU A 60 -25.54 -13.57 8.62
C GLU A 60 -26.17 -12.26 8.09
N ASN A 61 -25.39 -11.40 7.43
CA ASN A 61 -25.87 -10.11 6.93
C ASN A 61 -26.17 -10.10 5.43
N ALA A 62 -26.07 -11.24 4.76
CA ALA A 62 -26.31 -11.39 3.32
C ALA A 62 -25.47 -10.36 2.51
N ILE A 63 -24.16 -10.41 2.69
CA ILE A 63 -23.22 -9.57 1.95
C ILE A 63 -23.16 -10.04 0.50
N ASP A 64 -23.34 -9.10 -0.44
CA ASP A 64 -23.33 -9.38 -1.87
C ASP A 64 -21.92 -9.39 -2.46
N TYR A 65 -21.00 -8.62 -1.87
CA TYR A 65 -19.63 -8.48 -2.37
C TYR A 65 -18.68 -8.03 -1.25
N ALA A 66 -17.42 -8.50 -1.28
CA ALA A 66 -16.43 -8.12 -0.29
C ALA A 66 -15.17 -7.51 -0.95
N VAL A 67 -14.60 -6.51 -0.29
CA VAL A 67 -13.28 -5.93 -0.61
C VAL A 67 -12.35 -6.23 0.55
N VAL A 68 -11.31 -7.04 0.32
CA VAL A 68 -10.30 -7.36 1.33
C VAL A 68 -9.10 -6.47 1.07
N ALA A 69 -8.94 -5.41 1.86
CA ALA A 69 -8.01 -4.34 1.55
C ALA A 69 -6.61 -4.49 2.17
N PRO A 70 -6.42 -5.00 3.42
CA PRO A 70 -5.09 -5.17 4.01
C PRO A 70 -4.40 -6.46 3.57
N ASP A 71 -3.08 -6.48 3.68
CA ASP A 71 -2.20 -7.60 3.36
C ASP A 71 -2.41 -8.83 4.28
N ASP A 72 -2.44 -8.64 5.60
CA ASP A 72 -2.57 -9.75 6.56
C ASP A 72 -3.78 -10.68 6.25
N PRO A 73 -5.04 -10.19 6.16
CA PRO A 73 -6.17 -11.05 5.84
C PRO A 73 -6.07 -11.69 4.44
N LEU A 74 -5.45 -11.03 3.46
CA LEU A 74 -5.23 -11.61 2.13
C LEU A 74 -4.29 -12.81 2.19
N VAL A 75 -3.16 -12.67 2.87
CA VAL A 75 -2.19 -13.76 3.05
C VAL A 75 -2.77 -14.89 3.91
N MET A 76 -3.62 -14.56 4.88
CA MET A 76 -4.32 -15.54 5.73
C MET A 76 -5.45 -16.29 5.02
N GLY A 77 -5.84 -15.89 3.79
CA GLY A 77 -6.87 -16.58 3.00
C GLY A 77 -8.30 -16.12 3.26
N CYS A 78 -8.50 -14.86 3.62
CA CYS A 78 -9.82 -14.28 3.81
C CYS A 78 -10.68 -14.37 2.54
N VAL A 79 -10.10 -14.10 1.36
CA VAL A 79 -10.78 -14.24 0.06
C VAL A 79 -11.20 -15.68 -0.19
N ASP A 80 -10.29 -16.64 0.03
CA ASP A 80 -10.58 -18.07 -0.16
C ASP A 80 -11.80 -18.52 0.69
N ARG A 81 -11.87 -18.05 1.92
CA ARG A 81 -12.94 -18.39 2.85
C ARG A 81 -14.27 -17.74 2.52
N LEU A 82 -14.28 -16.50 2.05
CA LEU A 82 -15.49 -15.79 1.61
C LEU A 82 -16.04 -16.38 0.32
N GLU A 83 -15.17 -16.68 -0.64
CA GLU A 83 -15.57 -17.36 -1.88
C GLU A 83 -16.13 -18.76 -1.63
N ALA A 84 -15.61 -19.50 -0.63
CA ALA A 84 -16.12 -20.81 -0.26
C ALA A 84 -17.59 -20.79 0.23
N ILE A 85 -18.07 -19.65 0.71
CA ILE A 85 -19.48 -19.44 1.09
C ILE A 85 -20.28 -18.67 0.00
N GLY A 86 -19.71 -18.50 -1.20
CA GLY A 86 -20.36 -17.92 -2.36
C GLY A 86 -20.35 -16.39 -2.41
N ILE A 87 -19.50 -15.72 -1.64
CA ILE A 87 -19.35 -14.25 -1.67
C ILE A 87 -18.20 -13.88 -2.59
N PRO A 88 -18.47 -13.19 -3.73
CA PRO A 88 -17.43 -12.71 -4.62
C PRO A 88 -16.59 -11.62 -3.95
N CYS A 89 -15.27 -11.63 -4.20
CA CYS A 89 -14.33 -10.75 -3.54
C CYS A 89 -13.44 -9.99 -4.51
N PHE A 90 -13.10 -8.75 -4.16
CA PHE A 90 -11.95 -8.06 -4.72
C PHE A 90 -10.75 -8.26 -3.79
N GLY A 91 -9.72 -8.90 -4.31
CA GLY A 91 -8.48 -9.25 -3.63
C GLY A 91 -7.97 -10.61 -4.08
N PRO A 92 -6.65 -10.87 -4.02
CA PRO A 92 -6.07 -12.15 -4.37
C PRO A 92 -6.39 -13.22 -3.31
N ARG A 93 -6.49 -14.47 -3.76
CA ARG A 93 -6.46 -15.63 -2.87
C ARG A 93 -5.09 -15.74 -2.19
N ALA A 94 -5.01 -16.47 -1.08
CA ALA A 94 -3.79 -16.64 -0.30
C ALA A 94 -2.61 -17.14 -1.14
N ASN A 95 -2.85 -18.06 -2.08
CA ASN A 95 -1.81 -18.60 -2.95
C ASN A 95 -1.19 -17.53 -3.88
N ALA A 96 -1.93 -16.49 -4.27
CA ALA A 96 -1.42 -15.38 -5.07
C ALA A 96 -0.90 -14.23 -4.18
N ALA A 97 -1.49 -14.00 -3.00
CA ALA A 97 -1.04 -13.01 -2.03
C ALA A 97 0.40 -13.28 -1.51
N ILE A 98 0.92 -14.48 -1.70
CA ILE A 98 2.31 -14.84 -1.40
C ILE A 98 3.33 -13.93 -2.10
N ILE A 99 2.96 -13.26 -3.19
CA ILE A 99 3.85 -12.33 -3.90
C ILE A 99 4.28 -11.15 -3.00
N GLU A 100 3.47 -10.77 -2.01
CA GLU A 100 3.83 -9.87 -0.91
C GLU A 100 4.21 -10.67 0.35
N GLY A 101 3.51 -11.77 0.61
CA GLY A 101 3.67 -12.59 1.81
C GLY A 101 5.04 -13.24 1.95
N SER A 102 5.80 -13.42 0.84
CA SER A 102 7.18 -13.91 0.85
C SER A 102 8.03 -13.15 -0.16
N LYS A 103 9.04 -12.45 0.34
CA LYS A 103 10.04 -11.76 -0.48
C LYS A 103 10.92 -12.73 -1.22
N VAL A 104 11.21 -13.87 -0.60
CA VAL A 104 11.95 -14.97 -1.22
C VAL A 104 11.19 -15.53 -2.43
N PHE A 105 9.87 -15.75 -2.28
CA PHE A 105 9.04 -16.19 -3.41
C PHE A 105 9.07 -15.14 -4.55
N SER A 106 8.84 -13.88 -4.25
CA SER A 106 8.78 -12.84 -5.30
C SER A 106 10.14 -12.67 -6.01
N LYS A 107 11.26 -12.75 -5.27
CA LYS A 107 12.60 -12.70 -5.88
C LYS A 107 12.87 -13.89 -6.79
N ASN A 108 12.55 -15.09 -6.33
CA ASN A 108 12.71 -16.29 -7.14
C ASN A 108 11.81 -16.28 -8.38
N LEU A 109 10.57 -15.79 -8.25
CA LEU A 109 9.66 -15.60 -9.38
C LEU A 109 10.28 -14.65 -10.43
N MET A 110 10.77 -13.48 -9.99
CA MET A 110 11.38 -12.49 -10.89
C MET A 110 12.61 -13.08 -11.59
N LYS A 111 13.47 -13.79 -10.87
CA LYS A 111 14.66 -14.46 -11.44
C LYS A 111 14.27 -15.51 -12.48
N GLN A 112 13.29 -16.36 -12.16
CA GLN A 112 12.86 -17.46 -13.02
C GLN A 112 12.24 -16.96 -14.34
N TYR A 113 11.50 -15.86 -14.28
CA TYR A 113 10.78 -15.30 -15.44
C TYR A 113 11.47 -14.10 -16.08
N GLY A 114 12.71 -13.77 -15.65
CA GLY A 114 13.51 -12.70 -16.25
C GLY A 114 12.95 -11.30 -15.99
N ILE A 115 12.20 -11.09 -14.90
CA ILE A 115 11.67 -9.79 -14.51
C ILE A 115 12.77 -8.97 -13.82
N PRO A 116 13.06 -7.73 -14.27
CA PRO A 116 14.15 -6.93 -13.74
C PRO A 116 13.96 -6.61 -12.25
N THR A 117 14.94 -6.95 -11.43
CA THR A 117 15.01 -6.61 -10.00
C THR A 117 16.45 -6.49 -9.55
N ALA A 118 16.68 -6.02 -8.32
CA ALA A 118 18.00 -5.98 -7.69
C ALA A 118 18.65 -7.37 -7.65
N ALA A 119 19.95 -7.45 -7.86
CA ALA A 119 20.70 -8.67 -7.58
C ALA A 119 20.55 -9.05 -6.10
N TYR A 120 20.41 -10.33 -5.82
CA TYR A 120 20.07 -10.79 -4.47
C TYR A 120 20.61 -12.19 -4.17
N GLU A 121 20.75 -12.46 -2.87
CA GLU A 121 20.97 -13.79 -2.32
C GLU A 121 20.00 -14.04 -1.16
N VAL A 122 19.62 -15.31 -1.00
CA VAL A 122 18.69 -15.75 0.06
C VAL A 122 19.45 -16.58 1.09
N PHE A 123 19.17 -16.31 2.37
CA PHE A 123 19.80 -17.02 3.48
C PHE A 123 18.74 -17.50 4.49
N ASP A 124 18.85 -18.77 4.88
CA ASP A 124 18.13 -19.42 5.98
C ASP A 124 19.05 -19.71 7.19
N ASP A 125 20.32 -19.32 7.07
CA ASP A 125 21.38 -19.54 8.06
C ASP A 125 22.14 -18.22 8.28
N ALA A 126 22.16 -17.77 9.54
CA ALA A 126 22.77 -16.48 9.88
C ALA A 126 24.30 -16.46 9.69
N GLU A 127 25.00 -17.60 9.92
CA GLU A 127 26.46 -17.66 9.74
C GLU A 127 26.83 -17.54 8.27
N LYS A 128 26.06 -18.19 7.37
CA LYS A 128 26.24 -18.05 5.92
C LYS A 128 25.96 -16.62 5.45
N ALA A 129 24.91 -15.99 5.97
CA ALA A 129 24.59 -14.59 5.66
C ALA A 129 25.71 -13.65 6.11
N LEU A 130 26.24 -13.82 7.32
CA LEU A 130 27.37 -13.06 7.86
C LEU A 130 28.63 -13.26 7.04
N ALA A 131 28.93 -14.50 6.62
CA ALA A 131 30.07 -14.79 5.76
C ALA A 131 29.95 -14.15 4.37
N TYR A 132 28.76 -14.15 3.76
CA TYR A 132 28.48 -13.46 2.50
C TYR A 132 28.72 -11.95 2.62
N LEU A 133 28.34 -11.33 3.74
CA LEU A 133 28.53 -9.90 3.97
C LEU A 133 29.99 -9.47 4.03
N GLU A 134 30.96 -10.39 4.19
CA GLU A 134 32.39 -10.01 4.15
C GLU A 134 32.82 -9.49 2.76
N THR A 135 32.17 -9.96 1.71
CA THR A 135 32.48 -9.59 0.31
C THR A 135 31.37 -8.85 -0.41
N ALA A 136 30.14 -8.80 0.17
CA ALA A 136 29.00 -8.13 -0.44
C ALA A 136 29.28 -6.62 -0.66
N PRO A 137 28.71 -6.03 -1.74
CA PRO A 137 28.74 -4.59 -1.94
C PRO A 137 28.10 -3.83 -0.79
N ILE A 138 28.60 -2.63 -0.51
CA ILE A 138 28.01 -1.69 0.44
C ILE A 138 27.80 -0.35 -0.31
N PRO A 139 26.62 0.29 -0.19
CA PRO A 139 25.43 -0.10 0.62
C PRO A 139 24.79 -1.41 0.17
N THR A 140 24.07 -2.06 1.09
CA THR A 140 23.26 -3.27 0.81
C THR A 140 21.93 -3.19 1.51
N VAL A 141 20.94 -3.95 1.05
CA VAL A 141 19.60 -3.99 1.64
C VAL A 141 19.32 -5.37 2.20
N ILE A 142 19.00 -5.44 3.48
CA ILE A 142 18.62 -6.70 4.16
C ILE A 142 17.11 -6.67 4.40
N LYS A 143 16.40 -7.70 3.92
CA LYS A 143 14.96 -7.82 4.05
C LYS A 143 14.59 -9.10 4.76
N ALA A 144 13.80 -9.01 5.82
CA ALA A 144 13.16 -10.19 6.42
C ALA A 144 12.13 -10.75 5.43
N ASP A 145 12.00 -12.08 5.35
CA ASP A 145 10.93 -12.72 4.57
C ASP A 145 9.58 -12.54 5.29
N GLY A 146 8.49 -12.39 4.53
CA GLY A 146 7.15 -12.21 5.09
C GLY A 146 6.73 -10.76 5.37
N LEU A 147 5.51 -10.64 5.95
CA LEU A 147 4.90 -9.36 6.30
C LEU A 147 5.50 -8.83 7.60
N ALA A 148 6.42 -7.89 7.52
CA ALA A 148 7.06 -7.25 8.69
C ALA A 148 6.54 -5.81 8.91
N LEU A 149 5.29 -5.53 8.55
CA LEU A 149 4.63 -4.21 8.67
C LEU A 149 5.46 -3.06 8.05
N GLY A 150 6.17 -3.35 6.93
CA GLY A 150 7.07 -2.40 6.28
C GLY A 150 8.37 -2.10 7.05
N LYS A 151 8.59 -2.73 8.22
CA LYS A 151 9.76 -2.50 9.08
C LYS A 151 10.90 -3.52 8.86
N GLY A 152 10.63 -4.59 8.13
CA GLY A 152 11.59 -5.67 7.87
C GLY A 152 12.63 -5.35 6.79
N VAL A 153 12.79 -4.10 6.37
CA VAL A 153 13.75 -3.65 5.35
C VAL A 153 14.76 -2.71 5.99
N ILE A 154 16.02 -3.10 5.97
CA ILE A 154 17.14 -2.34 6.54
C ILE A 154 18.15 -2.03 5.45
N ILE A 155 18.38 -0.75 5.18
CA ILE A 155 19.44 -0.26 4.30
C ILE A 155 20.69 -0.08 5.16
N ALA A 156 21.73 -0.83 4.84
CA ALA A 156 22.99 -0.80 5.56
C ALA A 156 24.06 -0.11 4.72
N ASP A 157 24.49 1.06 5.15
CA ASP A 157 25.54 1.88 4.54
C ASP A 157 26.94 1.48 4.98
N THR A 158 27.05 0.59 5.98
CA THR A 158 28.31 -0.01 6.45
C THR A 158 28.14 -1.52 6.67
N ARG A 159 29.26 -2.24 6.62
CA ARG A 159 29.28 -3.68 6.85
C ARG A 159 28.86 -4.06 8.25
N GLU A 160 29.22 -3.26 9.24
CA GLU A 160 28.84 -3.43 10.64
C GLU A 160 27.32 -3.33 10.81
N LYS A 161 26.68 -2.34 10.19
CA LYS A 161 25.22 -2.21 10.18
C LYS A 161 24.55 -3.39 9.48
N ALA A 162 25.11 -3.86 8.36
CA ALA A 162 24.59 -5.02 7.66
C ALA A 162 24.64 -6.29 8.54
N LYS A 163 25.76 -6.55 9.21
CA LYS A 163 25.90 -7.66 10.15
C LYS A 163 24.94 -7.54 11.34
N ALA A 164 24.81 -6.34 11.91
CA ALA A 164 23.86 -6.10 13.00
C ALA A 164 22.42 -6.35 12.56
N ALA A 165 22.04 -5.99 11.33
CA ALA A 165 20.72 -6.28 10.79
C ALA A 165 20.46 -7.79 10.66
N VAL A 166 21.42 -8.58 10.16
CA VAL A 166 21.30 -10.04 10.06
C VAL A 166 21.11 -10.65 11.44
N ILE A 167 21.93 -10.23 12.44
CA ILE A 167 21.82 -10.75 13.82
C ILE A 167 20.42 -10.40 14.39
N SER A 168 19.99 -9.15 14.30
CA SER A 168 18.70 -8.70 14.82
C SER A 168 17.52 -9.46 14.19
N ILE A 169 17.55 -9.69 12.87
CA ILE A 169 16.46 -10.36 12.16
C ILE A 169 16.48 -11.86 12.42
N MET A 170 17.63 -12.53 12.22
CA MET A 170 17.71 -14.00 12.20
C MET A 170 17.98 -14.61 13.56
N GLN A 171 18.81 -13.99 14.40
CA GLN A 171 19.18 -14.55 15.72
C GLN A 171 18.26 -14.01 16.83
N ASP A 172 18.07 -12.69 16.91
CA ASP A 172 17.23 -12.06 17.94
C ASP A 172 15.73 -12.18 17.63
N LYS A 173 15.38 -12.62 16.40
CA LYS A 173 14.00 -12.84 15.94
C LYS A 173 13.10 -11.61 16.08
N GLN A 174 13.65 -10.43 15.81
CA GLN A 174 12.91 -9.15 15.91
C GLN A 174 11.56 -9.17 15.18
N PHE A 175 11.44 -9.92 14.09
CA PHE A 175 10.21 -10.09 13.29
C PHE A 175 9.60 -11.49 13.39
N GLY A 176 9.90 -12.24 14.46
CA GLY A 176 9.40 -13.58 14.68
C GLY A 176 9.74 -14.52 13.50
N LYS A 177 8.76 -15.27 13.01
CA LYS A 177 8.94 -16.22 11.89
C LYS A 177 9.35 -15.54 10.57
N SER A 178 9.00 -14.27 10.35
CA SER A 178 9.45 -13.53 9.17
C SER A 178 10.98 -13.36 9.12
N GLY A 179 11.69 -13.56 10.23
CA GLY A 179 13.14 -13.55 10.31
C GLY A 179 13.79 -14.94 10.17
N ASP A 180 13.05 -15.99 9.81
CA ASP A 180 13.63 -17.32 9.58
C ASP A 180 14.44 -17.37 8.29
N GLN A 181 14.08 -16.56 7.32
CA GLN A 181 14.83 -16.31 6.09
C GLN A 181 15.01 -14.83 5.85
N ILE A 182 16.09 -14.47 5.16
CA ILE A 182 16.35 -13.10 4.72
C ILE A 182 16.76 -13.07 3.25
N VAL A 183 16.52 -11.91 2.63
CA VAL A 183 17.06 -11.58 1.32
C VAL A 183 18.06 -10.45 1.51
N ILE A 184 19.27 -10.62 0.99
CA ILE A 184 20.30 -9.56 0.90
C ILE A 184 20.37 -9.12 -0.55
N GLU A 185 20.13 -7.81 -0.79
CA GLU A 185 20.02 -7.24 -2.13
C GLU A 185 21.06 -6.15 -2.36
N GLU A 186 21.44 -5.94 -3.62
CA GLU A 186 22.15 -4.73 -4.02
C GLU A 186 21.29 -3.49 -3.71
N PHE A 187 21.93 -2.42 -3.32
CA PHE A 187 21.26 -1.13 -3.17
C PHE A 187 21.05 -0.49 -4.55
N LEU A 188 19.78 -0.25 -4.90
CA LEU A 188 19.41 0.43 -6.14
C LEU A 188 19.40 1.94 -5.94
N GLU A 189 19.84 2.69 -6.96
CA GLU A 189 19.83 4.15 -6.98
C GLU A 189 18.96 4.68 -8.12
N GLY A 190 18.13 5.67 -7.81
CA GLY A 190 17.24 6.32 -8.77
C GLY A 190 15.96 6.84 -8.13
N PRO A 191 15.06 7.45 -8.90
CA PRO A 191 13.73 7.80 -8.44
C PRO A 191 12.89 6.56 -8.20
N GLU A 192 12.20 6.52 -7.03
CA GLU A 192 11.18 5.52 -6.76
C GLU A 192 9.86 5.91 -7.39
N VAL A 193 9.14 4.90 -7.87
CA VAL A 193 7.80 5.04 -8.45
C VAL A 193 6.89 3.94 -7.91
N SER A 194 5.69 4.31 -7.50
CA SER A 194 4.63 3.38 -7.13
C SER A 194 3.61 3.31 -8.27
N VAL A 195 3.34 2.11 -8.79
CA VAL A 195 2.29 1.86 -9.78
C VAL A 195 1.36 0.78 -9.24
N LEU A 196 0.14 1.18 -8.93
CA LEU A 196 -0.94 0.25 -8.62
C LEU A 196 -1.57 -0.22 -9.92
N SER A 197 -2.01 -1.48 -9.99
CA SER A 197 -2.60 -2.01 -11.20
C SER A 197 -3.80 -2.88 -10.88
N PHE A 198 -4.91 -2.73 -11.61
CA PHE A 198 -5.97 -3.72 -11.61
C PHE A 198 -5.55 -4.93 -12.44
N THR A 199 -5.83 -6.13 -11.98
CA THR A 199 -5.64 -7.34 -12.78
C THR A 199 -6.67 -8.41 -12.42
N ASP A 200 -7.14 -9.13 -13.44
CA ASP A 200 -8.05 -10.27 -13.32
C ASP A 200 -7.33 -11.63 -13.47
N GLY A 201 -6.00 -11.60 -13.50
CA GLY A 201 -5.14 -12.77 -13.69
C GLY A 201 -4.73 -13.02 -15.15
N GLU A 202 -5.31 -12.29 -16.09
CA GLU A 202 -5.01 -12.33 -17.54
C GLU A 202 -4.63 -10.92 -18.04
N THR A 203 -5.51 -9.98 -17.76
CA THR A 203 -5.37 -8.57 -18.13
C THR A 203 -4.77 -7.80 -16.98
N ILE A 204 -3.92 -6.83 -17.27
CA ILE A 204 -3.41 -5.86 -16.30
C ILE A 204 -3.63 -4.44 -16.83
N VAL A 205 -4.20 -3.59 -15.97
CA VAL A 205 -4.46 -2.17 -16.27
C VAL A 205 -3.78 -1.32 -15.18
N PRO A 206 -2.61 -0.71 -15.48
CA PRO A 206 -1.95 0.18 -14.56
C PRO A 206 -2.79 1.42 -14.27
N MET A 207 -2.79 1.84 -13.02
CA MET A 207 -3.37 3.11 -12.58
C MET A 207 -2.37 4.25 -12.78
N ILE A 208 -2.80 5.47 -12.52
CA ILE A 208 -1.91 6.63 -12.49
C ILE A 208 -0.76 6.39 -11.49
N SER A 209 0.46 6.71 -11.90
CA SER A 209 1.64 6.52 -11.05
C SER A 209 1.66 7.49 -9.88
N SER A 210 2.37 7.13 -8.80
CA SER A 210 2.52 8.01 -7.64
C SER A 210 3.94 8.01 -7.09
N MET A 211 4.27 9.04 -6.30
CA MET A 211 5.53 9.18 -5.59
C MET A 211 5.25 9.25 -4.09
N ASP A 212 5.60 8.19 -3.37
CA ASP A 212 5.51 8.12 -1.91
C ASP A 212 6.75 8.73 -1.24
N HIS A 213 6.57 9.20 0.00
CA HIS A 213 7.63 9.74 0.87
C HIS A 213 7.72 8.87 2.12
N LYS A 214 8.59 7.85 2.07
CA LYS A 214 8.66 6.79 3.08
C LYS A 214 9.36 7.19 4.38
N ARG A 215 10.25 8.18 4.36
CA ARG A 215 10.97 8.62 5.56
C ARG A 215 10.12 9.50 6.45
N ALA A 216 10.33 9.36 7.78
CA ALA A 216 9.55 10.10 8.78
C ALA A 216 9.79 11.61 8.74
N GLY A 217 11.02 12.06 8.50
CA GLY A 217 11.42 13.47 8.58
C GLY A 217 11.66 14.13 7.23
N ASP A 218 11.63 15.45 7.23
CA ASP A 218 11.95 16.29 6.08
C ASP A 218 13.34 15.96 5.51
N GLY A 219 13.51 16.13 4.21
CA GLY A 219 14.75 15.81 3.51
C GLY A 219 15.06 14.31 3.46
N ASP A 220 14.03 13.47 3.55
CA ASP A 220 14.14 12.01 3.58
C ASP A 220 15.03 11.50 4.73
N THR A 221 14.87 12.06 5.91
CA THR A 221 15.60 11.70 7.12
C THR A 221 14.76 10.83 8.06
N GLY A 222 15.40 10.24 9.06
CA GLY A 222 14.74 9.41 10.05
C GLY A 222 14.43 7.98 9.58
N LEU A 223 13.52 7.32 10.26
CA LEU A 223 13.15 5.93 9.99
C LEU A 223 12.19 5.79 8.80
N ASN A 224 12.18 4.63 8.18
CA ASN A 224 11.14 4.26 7.24
C ASN A 224 9.79 4.14 7.95
N THR A 225 8.74 4.54 7.25
CA THR A 225 7.35 4.51 7.71
C THR A 225 6.47 3.81 6.68
N GLY A 226 5.16 3.78 6.91
CA GLY A 226 4.19 3.36 5.90
C GLY A 226 3.96 4.39 4.78
N GLY A 227 4.62 5.57 4.84
CA GLY A 227 4.43 6.72 3.94
C GLY A 227 3.94 7.95 4.70
N MET A 228 4.60 9.08 4.48
CA MET A 228 4.28 10.38 5.10
C MET A 228 3.56 11.33 4.17
N GLY A 229 3.32 10.90 2.94
CA GLY A 229 2.62 11.66 1.92
C GLY A 229 2.98 11.18 0.52
N THR A 230 2.14 11.52 -0.43
CA THR A 230 2.30 11.07 -1.81
C THR A 230 1.73 12.09 -2.79
N VAL A 231 2.26 12.08 -4.00
CA VAL A 231 1.75 12.89 -5.12
C VAL A 231 1.51 11.99 -6.33
N ALA A 232 0.55 12.36 -7.16
CA ALA A 232 0.23 11.70 -8.42
C ALA A 232 -0.13 12.73 -9.51
N PRO A 233 0.27 12.49 -10.79
CA PRO A 233 1.19 11.45 -11.24
C PRO A 233 2.64 11.69 -10.79
N ASN A 234 3.46 10.63 -10.82
CA ASN A 234 4.89 10.73 -10.59
C ASN A 234 5.59 11.27 -11.84
N PRO A 235 6.31 12.41 -11.80
CA PRO A 235 6.88 13.03 -13.00
C PRO A 235 8.03 12.24 -13.63
N TYR A 236 8.64 11.31 -12.91
CA TYR A 236 9.67 10.43 -13.47
C TYR A 236 9.08 9.25 -14.27
N TYR A 237 7.77 8.99 -14.13
CA TYR A 237 7.08 7.92 -14.83
C TYR A 237 6.57 8.42 -16.18
N THR A 238 7.49 8.56 -17.13
CA THR A 238 7.19 8.99 -18.50
C THR A 238 6.53 7.88 -19.31
N ASP A 239 5.99 8.21 -20.49
CA ASP A 239 5.39 7.21 -21.39
C ASP A 239 6.39 6.12 -21.77
N ALA A 240 7.66 6.47 -22.00
CA ALA A 240 8.72 5.49 -22.29
C ALA A 240 8.98 4.54 -21.10
N VAL A 241 8.98 5.06 -19.88
CA VAL A 241 9.10 4.25 -18.66
C VAL A 241 7.86 3.37 -18.48
N ALA A 242 6.67 3.88 -18.76
CA ALA A 242 5.43 3.12 -18.69
C ALA A 242 5.41 1.95 -19.69
N GLU A 243 5.87 2.18 -20.93
CA GLU A 243 6.01 1.14 -21.94
C GLU A 243 7.03 0.07 -21.52
N GLU A 244 8.19 0.48 -21.01
CA GLU A 244 9.21 -0.44 -20.47
C GLU A 244 8.62 -1.29 -19.34
N CYS A 245 7.94 -0.67 -18.38
CA CYS A 245 7.29 -1.38 -17.26
C CYS A 245 6.24 -2.36 -17.75
N MET A 246 5.41 -1.97 -18.71
CA MET A 246 4.37 -2.85 -19.26
C MET A 246 4.98 -4.11 -19.88
N ASN A 247 5.99 -3.92 -20.74
CA ASN A 247 6.57 -5.01 -21.51
C ASN A 247 7.50 -5.92 -20.69
N ASN A 248 8.29 -5.35 -19.77
CA ASN A 248 9.35 -6.08 -19.09
C ASN A 248 8.96 -6.47 -17.64
N ILE A 249 7.94 -5.86 -17.05
CA ILE A 249 7.58 -6.08 -15.65
C ILE A 249 6.12 -6.52 -15.50
N PHE A 250 5.14 -5.70 -15.92
CA PHE A 250 3.73 -5.92 -15.58
C PHE A 250 3.17 -7.17 -16.25
N LEU A 251 3.22 -7.24 -17.58
CA LEU A 251 2.76 -8.41 -18.32
C LEU A 251 3.54 -9.68 -17.94
N PRO A 252 4.90 -9.66 -17.83
CA PRO A 252 5.64 -10.82 -17.37
C PRO A 252 5.23 -11.28 -15.97
N THR A 253 4.96 -10.36 -15.02
CA THR A 253 4.53 -10.72 -13.67
C THR A 253 3.20 -11.46 -13.66
N VAL A 254 2.17 -10.95 -14.37
CA VAL A 254 0.85 -11.61 -14.45
C VAL A 254 0.97 -12.98 -15.07
N LYS A 255 1.74 -13.10 -16.17
CA LYS A 255 1.99 -14.38 -16.86
C LYS A 255 2.74 -15.36 -15.94
N ALA A 256 3.75 -14.89 -15.21
CA ALA A 256 4.51 -15.71 -14.26
C ALA A 256 3.61 -16.26 -13.14
N MET A 257 2.81 -15.41 -12.51
CA MET A 257 1.88 -15.82 -11.48
C MET A 257 0.86 -16.85 -11.99
N LYS A 258 0.36 -16.67 -13.20
CA LYS A 258 -0.54 -17.64 -13.83
C LYS A 258 0.18 -18.97 -14.12
N ALA A 259 1.40 -18.94 -14.64
CA ALA A 259 2.21 -20.13 -14.94
C ALA A 259 2.54 -20.94 -13.67
N GLU A 260 2.71 -20.27 -12.54
CA GLU A 260 2.88 -20.91 -11.22
C GLU A 260 1.56 -21.47 -10.62
N GLY A 261 0.44 -21.39 -11.34
CA GLY A 261 -0.86 -21.82 -10.83
C GLY A 261 -1.45 -20.88 -9.76
N ARG A 262 -1.01 -19.63 -9.72
CA ARG A 262 -1.36 -18.60 -8.75
C ARG A 262 -1.90 -17.32 -9.44
N PRO A 263 -2.95 -17.42 -10.29
CA PRO A 263 -3.45 -16.25 -11.00
C PRO A 263 -3.85 -15.17 -9.99
N PHE A 264 -3.32 -13.96 -10.19
CA PHE A 264 -3.55 -12.85 -9.27
C PHE A 264 -4.76 -12.03 -9.72
N LYS A 265 -5.78 -11.91 -8.87
CA LYS A 265 -6.94 -11.04 -9.07
C LYS A 265 -7.00 -9.97 -8.00
N GLY A 266 -7.18 -8.70 -8.38
CA GLY A 266 -7.25 -7.60 -7.44
C GLY A 266 -6.38 -6.41 -7.83
N CYS A 267 -5.84 -5.73 -6.81
CA CYS A 267 -4.87 -4.65 -6.98
C CYS A 267 -3.46 -5.20 -6.73
N LEU A 268 -2.64 -5.23 -7.78
CA LEU A 268 -1.22 -5.56 -7.68
C LEU A 268 -0.42 -4.25 -7.72
N TYR A 269 0.31 -3.99 -6.65
CA TYR A 269 1.17 -2.81 -6.51
C TYR A 269 2.61 -3.18 -6.86
N PHE A 270 3.22 -2.36 -7.68
CA PHE A 270 4.62 -2.43 -8.08
C PHE A 270 5.38 -1.25 -7.45
N GLY A 271 6.31 -1.56 -6.54
CA GLY A 271 7.35 -0.63 -6.11
C GLY A 271 8.52 -0.72 -7.07
N LEU A 272 8.83 0.37 -7.75
CA LEU A 272 9.80 0.42 -8.83
C LEU A 272 10.91 1.42 -8.54
N MET A 273 12.12 1.14 -9.05
CA MET A 273 13.23 2.07 -9.11
C MET A 273 13.61 2.31 -10.56
N ILE A 274 13.64 3.57 -10.99
CA ILE A 274 14.15 3.94 -12.31
C ILE A 274 15.64 4.11 -12.18
N THR A 275 16.41 3.08 -12.57
CA THR A 275 17.87 3.08 -12.50
C THR A 275 18.48 3.53 -13.82
N LYS A 276 19.79 3.79 -13.83
CA LYS A 276 20.55 4.07 -15.07
C LYS A 276 20.53 2.90 -16.08
N ASP A 277 20.25 1.68 -15.61
CA ASP A 277 20.25 0.45 -16.42
C ASP A 277 18.81 -0.02 -16.71
N GLY A 278 17.81 0.85 -16.58
CA GLY A 278 16.39 0.56 -16.78
C GLY A 278 15.61 0.44 -15.47
N VAL A 279 14.33 0.11 -15.59
CA VAL A 279 13.42 0.00 -14.43
C VAL A 279 13.59 -1.35 -13.76
N LYS A 280 13.70 -1.35 -12.43
CA LYS A 280 13.79 -2.56 -11.61
C LYS A 280 12.69 -2.59 -10.55
N VAL A 281 12.15 -3.79 -10.29
CA VAL A 281 11.19 -4.01 -9.19
C VAL A 281 11.93 -4.01 -7.86
N ILE A 282 11.48 -3.16 -6.93
CA ILE A 282 11.93 -3.14 -5.53
C ILE A 282 11.14 -4.17 -4.73
N GLU A 283 9.80 -4.15 -4.90
CA GLU A 283 8.87 -5.02 -4.18
C GLU A 283 7.51 -5.08 -4.87
N TYR A 284 6.73 -6.10 -4.54
CA TYR A 284 5.31 -6.19 -4.84
C TYR A 284 4.50 -6.02 -3.56
N ASN A 285 3.29 -5.47 -3.70
CA ASN A 285 2.27 -5.59 -2.67
C ASN A 285 0.97 -6.13 -3.30
N CYS A 286 0.27 -6.99 -2.58
CA CYS A 286 -0.91 -7.71 -3.06
C CYS A 286 -2.22 -6.94 -2.86
N ARG A 287 -2.16 -5.64 -2.67
CA ARG A 287 -3.26 -4.76 -2.28
C ARG A 287 -2.99 -3.31 -2.70
N PHE A 288 -4.00 -2.47 -2.53
CA PHE A 288 -3.84 -1.03 -2.65
C PHE A 288 -2.79 -0.48 -1.67
N GLY A 289 -2.04 0.55 -2.09
CA GLY A 289 -1.08 1.27 -1.24
C GLY A 289 -1.75 2.19 -0.22
N ASP A 290 -1.01 2.59 0.79
CA ASP A 290 -1.40 3.59 1.77
C ASP A 290 -0.15 4.43 2.14
N PRO A 291 0.00 5.68 1.64
CA PRO A 291 -1.08 6.60 1.24
C PRO A 291 -1.36 6.73 -0.27
N GLU A 292 -0.85 5.88 -1.15
CA GLU A 292 -1.02 6.04 -2.61
C GLU A 292 -2.49 6.05 -3.02
N THR A 293 -3.32 5.22 -2.39
CA THR A 293 -4.77 5.15 -2.67
C THR A 293 -5.46 6.50 -2.50
N GLN A 294 -5.01 7.30 -1.54
CA GLN A 294 -5.57 8.62 -1.22
C GLN A 294 -5.29 9.70 -2.30
N VAL A 295 -4.43 9.42 -3.28
CA VAL A 295 -4.24 10.28 -4.46
C VAL A 295 -4.71 9.60 -5.75
N VAL A 296 -4.57 8.29 -5.87
CA VAL A 296 -4.90 7.54 -7.09
C VAL A 296 -6.41 7.43 -7.29
N LEU A 297 -7.17 7.01 -6.26
CA LEU A 297 -8.63 6.86 -6.39
C LEU A 297 -9.38 8.18 -6.58
N PRO A 298 -9.01 9.29 -5.95
CA PRO A 298 -9.64 10.58 -6.27
C PRO A 298 -9.45 11.05 -7.71
N LEU A 299 -8.42 10.58 -8.41
CA LEU A 299 -8.19 10.84 -9.83
C LEU A 299 -8.89 9.84 -10.77
N LEU A 300 -9.42 8.74 -10.25
CA LEU A 300 -10.16 7.76 -11.05
C LEU A 300 -11.52 8.32 -11.49
N LYS A 301 -11.77 8.39 -12.81
CA LYS A 301 -13.04 8.80 -13.40
C LYS A 301 -14.04 7.66 -13.51
N SER A 302 -13.55 6.46 -13.86
CA SER A 302 -14.37 5.27 -13.99
C SER A 302 -14.92 4.82 -12.64
N ASP A 303 -16.07 4.16 -12.65
CA ASP A 303 -16.69 3.62 -11.44
C ASP A 303 -15.84 2.48 -10.85
N LEU A 304 -15.41 2.64 -9.61
CA LEU A 304 -14.53 1.68 -8.94
C LEU A 304 -15.20 0.31 -8.76
N PHE A 305 -16.49 0.30 -8.41
CA PHE A 305 -17.18 -0.97 -8.16
C PHE A 305 -17.36 -1.78 -9.46
N THR A 306 -17.65 -1.10 -10.56
CA THR A 306 -17.71 -1.73 -11.89
C THR A 306 -16.38 -2.37 -12.26
N ILE A 307 -15.25 -1.68 -12.01
CA ILE A 307 -13.91 -2.23 -12.24
C ILE A 307 -13.66 -3.44 -11.31
N MET A 308 -13.97 -3.34 -10.03
CA MET A 308 -13.78 -4.43 -9.08
C MET A 308 -14.57 -5.69 -9.46
N ARG A 309 -15.82 -5.53 -9.90
CA ARG A 309 -16.63 -6.64 -10.44
C ARG A 309 -15.99 -7.24 -11.70
N ALA A 310 -15.53 -6.41 -12.63
CA ALA A 310 -14.86 -6.86 -13.84
C ALA A 310 -13.59 -7.67 -13.54
N VAL A 311 -12.83 -7.27 -12.54
CA VAL A 311 -11.66 -8.05 -12.05
C VAL A 311 -12.10 -9.42 -11.52
N THR A 312 -13.13 -9.46 -10.68
CA THR A 312 -13.64 -10.71 -10.10
C THR A 312 -14.17 -11.65 -11.18
N ASP A 313 -14.92 -11.10 -12.16
CA ASP A 313 -15.57 -11.84 -13.23
C ASP A 313 -14.63 -12.21 -14.40
N GLY A 314 -13.37 -11.74 -14.42
CA GLY A 314 -12.43 -11.95 -15.53
C GLY A 314 -12.80 -11.18 -16.79
N LYS A 315 -13.35 -9.97 -16.64
CA LYS A 315 -13.84 -9.11 -17.74
C LYS A 315 -13.13 -7.75 -17.79
N LEU A 316 -11.95 -7.67 -17.18
CA LEU A 316 -11.21 -6.41 -17.11
C LEU A 316 -10.81 -5.87 -18.50
N SER A 317 -10.53 -6.78 -19.47
CA SER A 317 -10.21 -6.39 -20.85
C SER A 317 -11.36 -5.69 -21.61
N GLU A 318 -12.60 -5.85 -21.12
CA GLU A 318 -13.80 -5.25 -21.71
C GLU A 318 -14.25 -3.99 -20.96
N THR A 319 -13.57 -3.64 -19.86
CA THR A 319 -13.98 -2.58 -18.94
C THR A 319 -13.03 -1.38 -19.07
N PRO A 320 -13.54 -0.21 -19.52
CA PRO A 320 -12.70 0.99 -19.61
C PRO A 320 -12.31 1.51 -18.22
N VAL A 321 -11.03 1.82 -18.06
CA VAL A 321 -10.47 2.41 -16.85
C VAL A 321 -9.83 3.75 -17.22
N GLU A 322 -10.43 4.84 -16.78
CA GLU A 322 -10.03 6.20 -17.12
C GLU A 322 -9.67 7.00 -15.88
N PHE A 323 -8.59 7.76 -15.97
CA PHE A 323 -8.14 8.68 -14.95
C PHE A 323 -8.26 10.14 -15.41
N SER A 324 -8.30 11.05 -14.45
CA SER A 324 -8.19 12.48 -14.68
C SER A 324 -6.77 12.86 -15.09
N ASP A 325 -6.63 13.90 -15.89
CA ASP A 325 -5.37 14.56 -16.24
C ASP A 325 -4.86 15.54 -15.17
N LYS A 326 -5.58 15.62 -14.04
CA LYS A 326 -5.21 16.47 -12.90
C LYS A 326 -4.11 15.84 -12.04
N TYR A 327 -3.62 16.65 -11.11
CA TYR A 327 -2.65 16.27 -10.10
C TYR A 327 -3.31 16.15 -8.74
N ALA A 328 -2.83 15.22 -7.93
CA ALA A 328 -3.25 15.08 -6.54
C ALA A 328 -2.03 15.05 -5.60
N ALA A 329 -2.18 15.63 -4.43
CA ALA A 329 -1.20 15.55 -3.35
C ALA A 329 -1.90 15.18 -2.04
N CYS A 330 -1.32 14.26 -1.29
CA CYS A 330 -1.77 13.85 0.03
C CYS A 330 -0.66 14.06 1.06
N VAL A 331 -0.95 14.81 2.10
CA VAL A 331 -0.05 14.99 3.25
C VAL A 331 -0.57 14.16 4.42
N ILE A 332 0.29 13.33 5.01
CA ILE A 332 -0.07 12.53 6.18
C ILE A 332 0.20 13.33 7.44
N MET A 333 -0.83 13.49 8.27
CA MET A 333 -0.71 13.98 9.64
C MET A 333 -0.59 12.77 10.57
N ALA A 334 0.52 12.69 11.27
CA ALA A 334 0.86 11.60 12.17
C ALA A 334 0.90 12.09 13.63
N SER A 335 0.86 11.16 14.59
CA SER A 335 1.18 11.41 15.96
C SER A 335 2.69 11.57 16.13
N ASP A 336 3.15 12.59 16.84
CA ASP A 336 4.58 12.80 17.10
C ASP A 336 5.20 11.57 17.78
N GLY A 337 6.41 11.21 17.33
CA GLY A 337 7.09 9.97 17.71
C GLY A 337 6.81 8.76 16.82
N TYR A 338 5.87 8.84 15.87
CA TYR A 338 5.69 7.82 14.85
C TYR A 338 6.95 7.67 13.97
N PRO A 339 7.44 6.48 13.62
CA PRO A 339 6.81 5.16 13.73
C PRO A 339 7.17 4.36 14.99
N VAL A 340 7.82 4.96 15.99
CA VAL A 340 8.37 4.21 17.15
C VAL A 340 7.37 4.18 18.31
N LYS A 341 7.18 5.31 18.97
CA LYS A 341 6.29 5.45 20.14
C LYS A 341 5.59 6.79 20.09
N TYR A 342 4.29 6.78 20.30
CA TYR A 342 3.45 7.99 20.26
C TYR A 342 2.29 7.86 21.22
N GLU A 343 1.83 9.02 21.72
CA GLU A 343 0.66 9.15 22.57
C GLU A 343 -0.63 9.13 21.72
N LYS A 344 -1.75 8.75 22.34
CA LYS A 344 -3.06 8.62 21.71
C LYS A 344 -4.12 9.31 22.56
N GLY A 345 -5.33 9.50 21.99
CA GLY A 345 -6.48 10.02 22.71
C GLY A 345 -6.65 11.54 22.61
N TYR A 346 -5.90 12.22 21.75
CA TYR A 346 -6.06 13.64 21.48
C TYR A 346 -7.25 13.91 20.57
N GLU A 347 -8.05 14.93 20.89
CA GLU A 347 -9.21 15.33 20.10
C GLU A 347 -8.78 15.93 18.77
N ILE A 348 -9.40 15.45 17.68
CA ILE A 348 -9.14 15.89 16.31
C ILE A 348 -10.24 16.84 15.89
N THR A 349 -9.88 18.04 15.46
CA THR A 349 -10.79 19.03 14.88
C THR A 349 -10.53 19.16 13.40
N ILE A 350 -11.53 18.85 12.58
CA ILE A 350 -11.50 18.98 11.11
C ILE A 350 -12.61 19.99 10.72
N PRO A 351 -12.28 21.11 10.04
CA PRO A 351 -13.30 22.01 9.52
C PRO A 351 -14.28 21.31 8.57
N ALA A 352 -15.58 21.62 8.71
CA ALA A 352 -16.63 20.92 7.97
C ALA A 352 -16.51 21.03 6.44
N ASP A 353 -15.98 22.15 5.95
CA ASP A 353 -15.81 22.42 4.51
C ASP A 353 -14.69 21.64 3.83
N ILE A 354 -13.84 20.94 4.59
CA ILE A 354 -12.74 20.12 4.04
C ILE A 354 -12.85 18.64 4.43
N THR A 355 -13.89 18.24 5.15
CA THR A 355 -14.04 16.83 5.63
C THR A 355 -14.04 15.81 4.49
N ASP A 356 -14.54 16.17 3.32
CA ASP A 356 -14.55 15.33 2.12
C ASP A 356 -13.14 15.10 1.54
N LYS A 357 -12.17 15.96 1.85
CA LYS A 357 -10.77 15.90 1.44
C LYS A 357 -9.87 15.16 2.43
N VAL A 358 -10.43 14.71 3.55
CA VAL A 358 -9.68 14.04 4.61
C VAL A 358 -10.00 12.55 4.62
N PHE A 359 -8.94 11.75 4.56
CA PHE A 359 -8.99 10.30 4.75
C PHE A 359 -8.50 9.96 6.15
N VAL A 360 -9.41 9.47 6.98
CA VAL A 360 -9.10 9.14 8.38
C VAL A 360 -8.49 7.75 8.45
N ALA A 361 -7.40 7.62 9.18
CA ALA A 361 -6.69 6.37 9.43
C ALA A 361 -6.69 6.03 10.93
N GLY A 362 -5.67 6.43 11.66
CA GLY A 362 -5.51 6.14 13.09
C GLY A 362 -6.36 7.04 13.98
N ALA A 363 -7.68 7.00 13.84
CA ALA A 363 -8.59 7.74 14.73
C ALA A 363 -9.83 6.92 15.09
N ALA A 364 -10.31 7.07 16.31
CA ALA A 364 -11.49 6.42 16.85
C ALA A 364 -12.52 7.43 17.32
N LYS A 365 -13.79 7.11 17.20
CA LYS A 365 -14.88 7.94 17.73
C LYS A 365 -15.25 7.48 19.15
N LYS A 366 -15.19 8.41 20.11
CA LYS A 366 -15.58 8.17 21.50
C LYS A 366 -16.33 9.38 22.04
N ASP A 367 -17.48 9.14 22.64
CA ASP A 367 -18.34 10.19 23.24
C ASP A 367 -18.65 11.35 22.27
N GLY A 368 -18.88 11.02 20.98
CA GLY A 368 -19.14 11.98 19.92
C GLY A 368 -17.91 12.70 19.37
N LYS A 369 -16.73 12.53 19.96
CA LYS A 369 -15.45 13.14 19.56
C LYS A 369 -14.62 12.18 18.73
N LEU A 370 -13.86 12.72 17.75
CA LEU A 370 -12.85 11.99 17.01
C LEU A 370 -11.52 12.14 17.75
N LEU A 371 -10.90 11.02 18.14
CA LEU A 371 -9.67 10.98 18.92
C LEU A 371 -8.56 10.22 18.19
N THR A 372 -7.31 10.65 18.32
CA THR A 372 -6.16 9.91 17.78
C THR A 372 -6.06 8.52 18.40
N SER A 373 -5.84 7.49 17.56
CA SER A 373 -5.72 6.09 17.99
C SER A 373 -4.56 5.33 17.32
N GLY A 374 -3.87 5.97 16.38
CA GLY A 374 -2.78 5.36 15.61
C GLY A 374 -1.63 6.31 15.32
N GLY A 375 -0.59 5.81 14.65
CA GLY A 375 0.58 6.59 14.28
C GLY A 375 0.29 7.55 13.14
N ARG A 376 -0.14 7.03 11.96
CA ARG A 376 -0.69 7.88 10.89
C ARG A 376 -2.17 8.10 11.20
N VAL A 377 -2.55 9.36 11.35
CA VAL A 377 -3.88 9.75 11.86
C VAL A 377 -4.81 10.13 10.72
N LEU A 378 -4.36 11.04 9.84
CA LEU A 378 -5.13 11.56 8.72
C LEU A 378 -4.29 11.64 7.46
N GLY A 379 -4.92 11.47 6.30
CA GLY A 379 -4.39 11.86 5.00
C GLY A 379 -5.21 13.03 4.45
N VAL A 380 -4.58 14.15 4.15
CA VAL A 380 -5.25 15.35 3.64
C VAL A 380 -4.91 15.52 2.17
N THR A 381 -5.91 15.41 1.30
CA THR A 381 -5.71 15.33 -0.15
C THR A 381 -6.34 16.53 -0.87
N ALA A 382 -5.59 17.12 -1.78
CA ALA A 382 -6.09 18.10 -2.75
C ALA A 382 -5.84 17.64 -4.18
N ILE A 383 -6.71 18.10 -5.08
CA ILE A 383 -6.63 17.89 -6.54
C ILE A 383 -6.62 19.25 -7.22
N ALA A 384 -5.73 19.44 -8.20
CA ALA A 384 -5.63 20.65 -8.98
C ALA A 384 -5.14 20.39 -10.40
N ASP A 385 -5.20 21.42 -11.26
CA ASP A 385 -4.72 21.33 -12.64
C ASP A 385 -3.17 21.39 -12.74
N GLN A 386 -2.50 21.79 -11.65
CA GLN A 386 -1.05 21.80 -11.54
C GLN A 386 -0.61 21.11 -10.24
N LEU A 387 0.52 20.40 -10.28
CA LEU A 387 1.05 19.70 -9.11
C LEU A 387 1.33 20.66 -7.94
N LYS A 388 1.90 21.82 -8.23
CA LYS A 388 2.17 22.85 -7.21
C LYS A 388 0.91 23.26 -6.47
N ASP A 389 -0.18 23.51 -7.20
CA ASP A 389 -1.44 23.97 -6.61
C ASP A 389 -2.10 22.86 -5.76
N ALA A 390 -1.96 21.59 -6.18
CA ALA A 390 -2.40 20.45 -5.37
C ALA A 390 -1.62 20.36 -4.05
N ILE A 391 -0.30 20.52 -4.10
CA ILE A 391 0.57 20.51 -2.90
C ILE A 391 0.20 21.67 -1.97
N ASP A 392 0.19 22.90 -2.49
CA ASP A 392 -0.12 24.10 -1.70
C ASP A 392 -1.51 24.02 -1.05
N SER A 393 -2.50 23.52 -1.79
CA SER A 393 -3.87 23.33 -1.28
C SER A 393 -3.94 22.27 -0.19
N SER A 394 -3.18 21.16 -0.29
CA SER A 394 -3.12 20.16 0.75
C SER A 394 -2.55 20.74 2.05
N TYR A 395 -1.44 21.48 1.98
CA TYR A 395 -0.86 22.12 3.15
C TYR A 395 -1.77 23.20 3.75
N ALA A 396 -2.43 24.01 2.92
CA ALA A 396 -3.39 24.99 3.40
C ALA A 396 -4.57 24.36 4.17
N MET A 397 -4.97 23.14 3.83
CA MET A 397 -5.96 22.38 4.60
C MET A 397 -5.36 21.76 5.86
N VAL A 398 -4.13 21.23 5.81
CA VAL A 398 -3.41 20.70 6.98
C VAL A 398 -3.30 21.75 8.08
N ASP A 399 -2.95 22.98 7.74
CA ASP A 399 -2.82 24.10 8.71
C ASP A 399 -4.13 24.46 9.43
N ARG A 400 -5.29 24.00 8.91
CA ARG A 400 -6.62 24.22 9.49
C ARG A 400 -7.12 23.07 10.35
N ILE A 401 -6.43 21.92 10.32
CA ILE A 401 -6.74 20.73 11.10
C ILE A 401 -5.92 20.75 12.39
N HIS A 402 -6.53 20.41 13.51
CA HIS A 402 -5.84 20.46 14.80
C HIS A 402 -6.05 19.17 15.61
N PHE A 403 -4.98 18.66 16.16
CA PHE A 403 -4.91 17.76 17.32
C PHE A 403 -3.56 17.93 17.99
N ASP A 404 -3.52 17.78 19.31
CA ASP A 404 -2.27 17.87 20.06
C ASP A 404 -1.30 16.78 19.61
N ASN A 405 -0.01 17.06 19.60
CA ASN A 405 1.07 16.22 19.08
C ASN A 405 0.98 15.89 17.58
N ALA A 406 0.30 16.69 16.77
CA ALA A 406 0.29 16.50 15.32
C ALA A 406 1.68 16.73 14.73
N TYR A 407 2.10 15.82 13.86
CA TYR A 407 3.36 15.90 13.11
C TYR A 407 3.12 15.59 11.63
N TRP A 408 3.74 16.32 10.73
CA TRP A 408 3.75 16.05 9.29
C TRP A 408 5.03 16.56 8.64
N ARG A 409 5.37 16.03 7.47
CA ARG A 409 6.49 16.53 6.68
C ARG A 409 6.08 17.79 5.93
N HIS A 410 7.03 18.72 5.77
CA HIS A 410 6.83 20.01 5.09
C HIS A 410 7.33 20.01 3.64
N ASP A 411 7.89 18.88 3.18
CA ASP A 411 8.54 18.75 1.87
C ASP A 411 7.87 17.72 0.95
N ILE A 412 6.61 17.33 1.24
CA ILE A 412 5.86 16.41 0.37
C ILE A 412 5.70 17.02 -1.03
N GLY A 413 6.10 16.25 -2.05
CA GLY A 413 6.08 16.67 -3.45
C GLY A 413 7.27 17.52 -3.90
N LYS A 414 8.18 17.93 -3.00
CA LYS A 414 9.33 18.75 -3.37
C LYS A 414 10.18 18.10 -4.46
N ARG A 415 10.54 16.82 -4.30
CA ARG A 415 11.31 16.07 -5.32
C ARG A 415 10.57 15.97 -6.66
N ALA A 416 9.25 15.86 -6.63
CA ALA A 416 8.44 15.83 -7.84
C ALA A 416 8.45 17.19 -8.57
N MET A 417 8.48 18.31 -7.83
CA MET A 417 8.61 19.66 -8.40
C MET A 417 10.01 19.94 -8.96
N GLU A 418 11.03 19.24 -8.49
CA GLU A 418 12.43 19.37 -8.94
C GLU A 418 12.76 18.44 -10.11
N ALA A 419 11.86 17.51 -10.47
CA ALA A 419 12.04 16.62 -11.62
C ALA A 419 12.14 17.43 -12.93
N LYS A 420 13.14 17.11 -13.73
CA LYS A 420 13.43 17.78 -15.02
C LYS A 420 12.95 16.92 -16.19
#